data_86b0b8b1ef920457d399f31612cfcbe1
#
_entry.id   86b0b8b1ef920457d399f31612cfcbe1
#
_cell.length_a   1.000
_cell.length_b   1.000
_cell.length_c   1.000
_cell.angle_alpha   90.00
_cell.angle_beta   90.00
_cell.angle_gamma   90.00
#
_symmetry.space_group_name_H-M   'P 1'
#
loop_
_entity.id
_entity.type
_entity.pdbx_description
1 polymer ?
#
loop_
_entity_poly.entity_id
_entity_poly.type
_entity_poly.pdbx_seq_one_letter_code
_entity_poly.pdbx_strand_id
1 'polypeptide(L)'
;MTILSDNAPGSRGLADYSVRFVRVPMRDGTELGAILYLPTGGAARLPTVMEMTPYLADNLHREAISFTRQGMAFLAVDCRGRGGSDSEFQQWINDGPDGYDTIEWISVQPWSDGQVGLTGGSYTGWNQWMIAGTLPPSLKTIVPSAAFMPGYDIPRGGIGSPYMYRWRVTLKGHSISWNVAADVQLFNRIQGELYAQNRSYLEVQDALDFHAPGWEDDLLSTTWGPVWEARRPSQDALAKLDIPVLSLTGLYDTCLIGTLEHHRRLEQHGSAKARENNYLVIGPWDHRGMDGCDQVYGLKFGPAALVDIPKLKFDWYRWVFGLGDKPAFLDAPIKYYLTGNEEWRSANSLDGLCVKSRPLYLASNGKADDIFHSGWLANEAGDTPPDRFVSDPSDLRPLETETNLSNSPELSSGGGAVFPRSYNSLFFILGGEDPTNAVFCHNTYGQGVIYHTAPLDEPAEVVGEPGLDLWVTCDAPDADLAVLLYEVLEDGSVIFLSSSQLRLRHRDGGDETMPTGEPVLLSFPRFRFVARRIARNSRLRLVVRATACSFMQKNLNSATPVPEQQPGEERIANIQVLHDLEHPSVLRLPTSPEIAQ
;
A
#
# COMPACT_ATOMS: atom_id res chain seq x y z
N MET A 1 -18.94 -26.28 -24.80
CA MET A 1 -18.88 -26.22 -26.26
C MET A 1 -17.41 -26.07 -26.65
N THR A 2 -16.76 -27.19 -26.96
CA THR A 2 -15.32 -27.22 -27.23
C THR A 2 -15.11 -26.73 -28.66
N ILE A 3 -14.60 -25.50 -28.80
CA ILE A 3 -14.14 -25.02 -30.12
C ILE A 3 -12.64 -25.28 -30.20
N LEU A 4 -12.27 -26.47 -30.54
CA LEU A 4 -10.94 -26.78 -31.04
C LEU A 4 -11.03 -26.83 -32.56
N SER A 5 -10.68 -25.77 -33.25
CA SER A 5 -10.31 -25.85 -34.65
C SER A 5 -8.80 -26.05 -34.74
N ASP A 6 -8.37 -27.22 -35.12
CA ASP A 6 -7.00 -27.49 -35.55
C ASP A 6 -6.63 -26.54 -36.70
N ASN A 7 -5.75 -25.59 -36.44
CA ASN A 7 -5.14 -24.80 -37.50
C ASN A 7 -4.11 -25.68 -38.24
N ALA A 8 -4.37 -25.96 -39.48
CA ALA A 8 -3.42 -26.61 -40.37
C ALA A 8 -2.10 -25.81 -40.42
N PRO A 9 -0.92 -26.50 -40.47
CA PRO A 9 0.35 -25.82 -40.61
C PRO A 9 0.46 -25.19 -42.01
N GLY A 10 0.42 -23.85 -42.07
CA GLY A 10 0.63 -23.15 -43.34
C GLY A 10 0.13 -21.71 -43.46
N SER A 11 -0.74 -21.21 -42.60
CA SER A 11 -1.10 -19.78 -42.64
C SER A 11 -0.09 -18.98 -41.80
N ARG A 12 0.85 -18.27 -42.43
CA ARG A 12 1.59 -17.20 -41.78
C ARG A 12 0.56 -16.13 -41.37
N GLY A 13 0.16 -16.14 -40.11
CA GLY A 13 -0.65 -15.06 -39.57
C GLY A 13 0.04 -13.72 -39.80
N LEU A 14 -0.72 -12.67 -40.06
CA LEU A 14 -0.20 -11.30 -40.17
C LEU A 14 0.26 -10.77 -38.81
N ALA A 15 -0.13 -11.44 -37.69
CA ALA A 15 0.25 -11.10 -36.33
C ALA A 15 1.38 -12.00 -35.82
N ASP A 16 2.25 -11.46 -34.98
CA ASP A 16 3.35 -12.16 -34.29
C ASP A 16 2.88 -12.98 -33.08
N TYR A 17 1.57 -12.96 -32.76
CA TYR A 17 0.93 -13.73 -31.71
C TYR A 17 -0.47 -14.22 -32.12
N SER A 18 -0.98 -15.21 -31.40
CA SER A 18 -2.37 -15.68 -31.49
C SER A 18 -3.09 -15.50 -30.15
N VAL A 19 -4.42 -15.29 -30.21
CA VAL A 19 -5.29 -15.11 -29.04
C VAL A 19 -6.37 -16.18 -29.05
N ARG A 20 -6.59 -16.82 -27.89
CA ARG A 20 -7.63 -17.83 -27.70
C ARG A 20 -8.39 -17.55 -26.40
N PHE A 21 -9.71 -17.58 -26.46
CA PHE A 21 -10.55 -17.57 -25.26
C PHE A 21 -10.70 -19.01 -24.76
N VAL A 22 -10.36 -19.25 -23.51
CA VAL A 22 -10.37 -20.59 -22.92
C VAL A 22 -11.17 -20.60 -21.62
N ARG A 23 -11.64 -21.77 -21.24
CA ARG A 23 -12.29 -22.03 -19.95
C ARG A 23 -11.37 -22.93 -19.14
N VAL A 24 -11.08 -22.55 -17.91
CA VAL A 24 -10.20 -23.28 -17.01
C VAL A 24 -11.07 -23.91 -15.91
N PRO A 25 -11.17 -25.25 -15.84
CA PRO A 25 -12.00 -25.92 -14.84
C PRO A 25 -11.32 -25.92 -13.48
N MET A 26 -12.07 -25.51 -12.44
CA MET A 26 -11.66 -25.60 -11.05
C MET A 26 -12.11 -26.93 -10.43
N ARG A 27 -11.47 -27.35 -9.34
CA ARG A 27 -11.76 -28.60 -8.62
C ARG A 27 -13.20 -28.72 -8.11
N ASP A 28 -13.89 -27.62 -7.91
CA ASP A 28 -15.29 -27.55 -7.46
C ASP A 28 -16.30 -27.51 -8.61
N GLY A 29 -15.83 -27.60 -9.86
CA GLY A 29 -16.65 -27.57 -11.06
C GLY A 29 -16.94 -26.18 -11.60
N THR A 30 -16.49 -25.10 -10.94
CA THR A 30 -16.54 -23.74 -11.49
C THR A 30 -15.59 -23.65 -12.68
N GLU A 31 -15.93 -22.86 -13.70
CA GLU A 31 -15.04 -22.59 -14.82
C GLU A 31 -14.61 -21.11 -14.81
N LEU A 32 -13.29 -20.85 -14.86
CA LEU A 32 -12.77 -19.50 -15.02
C LEU A 32 -12.59 -19.16 -16.50
N GLY A 33 -12.99 -17.94 -16.87
CA GLY A 33 -12.71 -17.37 -18.18
C GLY A 33 -11.27 -16.88 -18.26
N ALA A 34 -10.57 -17.19 -19.34
CA ALA A 34 -9.23 -16.73 -19.55
C ALA A 34 -8.93 -16.44 -21.03
N ILE A 35 -7.93 -15.60 -21.26
CA ILE A 35 -7.42 -15.24 -22.58
C ILE A 35 -5.97 -15.73 -22.68
N LEU A 36 -5.75 -16.70 -23.57
CA LEU A 36 -4.44 -17.28 -23.85
C LEU A 36 -3.80 -16.56 -25.04
N TYR A 37 -2.59 -16.07 -24.83
CA TYR A 37 -1.73 -15.46 -25.85
C TYR A 37 -0.52 -16.37 -26.11
N LEU A 38 -0.29 -16.71 -27.37
CA LEU A 38 0.83 -17.56 -27.80
C LEU A 38 1.62 -16.86 -28.93
N PRO A 39 2.95 -16.85 -28.90
CA PRO A 39 3.74 -16.37 -30.02
C PRO A 39 3.53 -17.25 -31.27
N THR A 40 3.54 -16.63 -32.45
CA THR A 40 3.48 -17.36 -33.70
C THR A 40 4.89 -17.77 -34.18
N GLY A 41 5.08 -19.03 -34.54
CA GLY A 41 6.37 -19.51 -35.06
C GLY A 41 7.44 -19.80 -34.00
N GLY A 42 7.07 -19.90 -32.74
CA GLY A 42 7.97 -20.20 -31.61
C GLY A 42 8.18 -21.70 -31.37
N ALA A 43 8.78 -22.03 -30.24
CA ALA A 43 8.95 -23.41 -29.76
C ALA A 43 7.59 -24.11 -29.59
N ALA A 44 7.57 -25.44 -29.72
CA ALA A 44 6.35 -26.23 -29.59
C ALA A 44 5.75 -26.18 -28.16
N ARG A 45 6.60 -25.96 -27.16
CA ARG A 45 6.22 -25.81 -25.75
C ARG A 45 6.92 -24.60 -25.15
N LEU A 46 6.20 -23.84 -24.35
CA LEU A 46 6.62 -22.53 -23.84
C LEU A 46 6.43 -22.43 -22.33
N PRO A 47 7.33 -21.76 -21.60
CA PRO A 47 7.02 -21.30 -20.26
C PRO A 47 5.90 -20.28 -20.30
N THR A 48 5.10 -20.24 -19.26
CA THR A 48 3.90 -19.40 -19.20
C THR A 48 4.01 -18.39 -18.08
N VAL A 49 3.69 -17.13 -18.37
CA VAL A 49 3.41 -16.12 -17.36
C VAL A 49 1.89 -15.96 -17.24
N MET A 50 1.39 -15.93 -16.01
CA MET A 50 -0.03 -15.81 -15.70
C MET A 50 -0.30 -14.59 -14.83
N GLU A 51 -1.38 -13.88 -15.15
CA GLU A 51 -1.99 -12.93 -14.23
C GLU A 51 -3.46 -13.28 -14.01
N MET A 52 -3.85 -13.47 -12.74
CA MET A 52 -5.24 -13.64 -12.33
C MET A 52 -5.75 -12.30 -11.78
N THR A 53 -6.79 -11.74 -12.40
CA THR A 53 -7.21 -10.36 -12.14
C THR A 53 -8.70 -10.22 -11.89
N PRO A 54 -9.11 -9.39 -10.88
CA PRO A 54 -10.50 -8.98 -10.74
C PRO A 54 -10.87 -7.82 -11.69
N TYR A 55 -9.88 -7.24 -12.39
CA TYR A 55 -10.01 -6.04 -13.22
C TYR A 55 -10.26 -6.32 -14.70
N LEU A 56 -10.67 -7.52 -15.06
CA LEU A 56 -10.90 -8.09 -16.39
C LEU A 56 -9.60 -8.44 -17.16
N ALA A 57 -9.55 -9.70 -17.57
CA ALA A 57 -8.44 -10.26 -18.33
C ALA A 57 -8.14 -9.49 -19.64
N ASP A 58 -9.17 -8.89 -20.26
CA ASP A 58 -9.02 -8.10 -21.49
C ASP A 58 -8.13 -6.86 -21.31
N ASN A 59 -8.07 -6.28 -20.12
CA ASN A 59 -7.20 -5.14 -19.82
C ASN A 59 -5.71 -5.48 -19.87
N LEU A 60 -5.35 -6.76 -19.81
CA LEU A 60 -3.96 -7.24 -19.83
C LEU A 60 -3.40 -7.44 -21.25
N HIS A 61 -4.15 -7.08 -22.28
CA HIS A 61 -3.78 -7.31 -23.69
C HIS A 61 -2.37 -6.78 -24.04
N ARG A 62 -2.03 -5.58 -23.63
CA ARG A 62 -0.71 -4.97 -23.94
C ARG A 62 0.43 -5.70 -23.24
N GLU A 63 0.24 -6.07 -21.99
CA GLU A 63 1.23 -6.82 -21.21
C GLU A 63 1.42 -8.21 -21.81
N ALA A 64 0.34 -8.91 -22.13
CA ALA A 64 0.34 -10.22 -22.77
C ALA A 64 1.14 -10.25 -24.08
N ILE A 65 0.95 -9.26 -24.95
CA ILE A 65 1.72 -9.12 -26.20
C ILE A 65 3.21 -8.95 -25.91
N SER A 66 3.54 -8.18 -24.88
CA SER A 66 4.94 -7.93 -24.51
C SER A 66 5.64 -9.22 -24.07
N PHE A 67 4.96 -10.09 -23.32
CA PHE A 67 5.48 -11.41 -22.94
C PHE A 67 5.58 -12.37 -24.12
N THR A 68 4.60 -12.39 -25.02
CA THR A 68 4.65 -13.27 -26.21
C THR A 68 5.82 -12.91 -27.11
N ARG A 69 6.15 -11.62 -27.25
CA ARG A 69 7.34 -11.16 -28.00
C ARG A 69 8.66 -11.58 -27.36
N GLN A 70 8.66 -11.91 -26.09
CA GLN A 70 9.82 -12.50 -25.39
C GLN A 70 9.86 -14.04 -25.48
N GLY A 71 8.96 -14.65 -26.25
CA GLY A 71 8.91 -16.11 -26.46
C GLY A 71 8.26 -16.88 -25.33
N MET A 72 7.41 -16.24 -24.52
CA MET A 72 6.63 -16.86 -23.44
C MET A 72 5.16 -16.90 -23.82
N ALA A 73 4.42 -17.89 -23.35
CA ALA A 73 2.96 -17.84 -23.34
C ALA A 73 2.49 -16.89 -22.25
N PHE A 74 1.33 -16.25 -22.44
CA PHE A 74 0.69 -15.45 -21.39
C PHE A 74 -0.75 -15.90 -21.22
N LEU A 75 -1.19 -16.13 -19.97
CA LEU A 75 -2.57 -16.43 -19.63
C LEU A 75 -3.13 -15.33 -18.73
N ALA A 76 -4.03 -14.53 -19.28
CA ALA A 76 -4.82 -13.56 -18.52
C ALA A 76 -6.09 -14.24 -18.01
N VAL A 77 -6.30 -14.30 -16.70
CA VAL A 77 -7.42 -15.04 -16.07
C VAL A 77 -8.32 -14.07 -15.32
N ASP A 78 -9.61 -14.10 -15.61
CA ASP A 78 -10.60 -13.44 -14.78
C ASP A 78 -10.77 -14.18 -13.44
N CYS A 79 -10.66 -13.49 -12.32
CA CYS A 79 -11.02 -14.06 -11.03
C CYS A 79 -12.46 -14.60 -11.04
N ARG A 80 -12.77 -15.56 -10.19
CA ARG A 80 -14.11 -16.12 -9.98
C ARG A 80 -15.15 -14.99 -9.86
N GLY A 81 -16.25 -15.07 -10.62
CA GLY A 81 -17.31 -14.06 -10.66
C GLY A 81 -16.95 -12.75 -11.38
N ARG A 82 -15.81 -12.70 -12.11
CA ARG A 82 -15.41 -11.54 -12.90
C ARG A 82 -15.35 -11.91 -14.39
N GLY A 83 -15.54 -10.90 -15.25
CA GLY A 83 -15.41 -11.07 -16.70
C GLY A 83 -16.12 -12.32 -17.25
N GLY A 84 -15.34 -13.22 -17.83
CA GLY A 84 -15.83 -14.49 -18.39
C GLY A 84 -15.92 -15.65 -17.39
N SER A 85 -15.57 -15.46 -16.10
CA SER A 85 -15.59 -16.52 -15.09
C SER A 85 -16.97 -16.72 -14.49
N ASP A 86 -17.28 -17.98 -14.13
CA ASP A 86 -18.55 -18.33 -13.49
C ASP A 86 -18.58 -17.91 -11.99
N SER A 87 -19.76 -18.04 -11.35
CA SER A 87 -19.99 -17.81 -9.93
C SER A 87 -20.02 -16.31 -9.55
N GLU A 88 -19.81 -15.99 -8.28
CA GLU A 88 -19.77 -14.63 -7.74
C GLU A 88 -18.37 -14.30 -7.21
N PHE A 89 -17.96 -13.04 -7.39
CA PHE A 89 -16.70 -12.56 -6.86
C PHE A 89 -16.77 -12.39 -5.34
N GLN A 90 -15.94 -13.13 -4.65
CA GLN A 90 -15.72 -13.01 -3.21
C GLN A 90 -14.28 -12.55 -2.98
N GLN A 91 -14.15 -11.29 -2.65
CA GLN A 91 -12.85 -10.64 -2.44
C GLN A 91 -12.02 -11.36 -1.36
N TRP A 92 -10.75 -11.61 -1.64
CA TRP A 92 -9.78 -12.22 -0.72
C TRP A 92 -10.02 -13.71 -0.37
N ILE A 93 -10.92 -14.42 -1.04
CA ILE A 93 -11.34 -15.78 -0.64
C ILE A 93 -10.78 -16.86 -1.55
N ASN A 94 -11.05 -16.80 -2.85
CA ASN A 94 -10.86 -17.93 -3.76
C ASN A 94 -9.54 -17.90 -4.54
N ASP A 95 -8.78 -16.80 -4.51
CA ASP A 95 -7.61 -16.59 -5.36
C ASP A 95 -6.54 -17.69 -5.20
N GLY A 96 -6.29 -18.13 -3.97
CA GLY A 96 -5.31 -19.19 -3.71
C GLY A 96 -5.64 -20.52 -4.40
N PRO A 97 -6.77 -21.18 -4.06
CA PRO A 97 -7.16 -22.46 -4.66
C PRO A 97 -7.43 -22.35 -6.17
N ASP A 98 -8.06 -21.27 -6.64
CA ASP A 98 -8.32 -21.07 -8.07
C ASP A 98 -7.01 -20.89 -8.86
N GLY A 99 -6.05 -20.17 -8.29
CA GLY A 99 -4.72 -20.01 -8.88
C GLY A 99 -3.94 -21.31 -8.93
N TYR A 100 -4.02 -22.14 -7.86
CA TYR A 100 -3.42 -23.49 -7.88
C TYR A 100 -3.97 -24.31 -9.04
N ASP A 101 -5.29 -24.43 -9.15
CA ASP A 101 -5.94 -25.23 -10.19
C ASP A 101 -5.58 -24.71 -11.59
N THR A 102 -5.52 -23.39 -11.76
CA THR A 102 -5.14 -22.77 -13.03
C THR A 102 -3.69 -23.09 -13.40
N ILE A 103 -2.75 -23.01 -12.47
CA ILE A 103 -1.32 -23.32 -12.70
C ILE A 103 -1.16 -24.77 -13.11
N GLU A 104 -1.79 -25.70 -12.41
CA GLU A 104 -1.68 -27.12 -12.74
C GLU A 104 -2.42 -27.47 -14.04
N TRP A 105 -3.51 -26.76 -14.37
CA TRP A 105 -4.14 -26.87 -15.69
C TRP A 105 -3.20 -26.39 -16.81
N ILE A 106 -2.49 -25.25 -16.63
CA ILE A 106 -1.49 -24.77 -17.59
C ILE A 106 -0.42 -25.83 -17.83
N SER A 107 0.09 -26.44 -16.78
CA SER A 107 1.25 -27.33 -16.83
C SER A 107 1.06 -28.55 -17.75
N VAL A 108 -0.17 -29.00 -17.93
CA VAL A 108 -0.52 -30.18 -18.75
C VAL A 108 -0.99 -29.81 -20.16
N GLN A 109 -1.03 -28.55 -20.52
CA GLN A 109 -1.48 -28.13 -21.84
C GLN A 109 -0.43 -28.45 -22.93
N PRO A 110 -0.86 -28.78 -24.16
CA PRO A 110 0.07 -29.15 -25.24
C PRO A 110 1.11 -28.06 -25.60
N TRP A 111 0.77 -26.80 -25.37
CA TRP A 111 1.59 -25.62 -25.65
C TRP A 111 2.51 -25.25 -24.49
N SER A 112 2.32 -25.81 -23.31
CA SER A 112 3.10 -25.49 -22.09
C SER A 112 4.30 -26.44 -21.94
N ASP A 113 5.42 -25.90 -21.45
CA ASP A 113 6.58 -26.70 -21.03
C ASP A 113 6.49 -27.14 -19.56
N GLY A 114 5.41 -26.77 -18.85
CA GLY A 114 5.17 -27.10 -17.45
C GLY A 114 5.73 -26.09 -16.45
N GLN A 115 6.32 -24.99 -16.90
CA GLN A 115 6.81 -23.92 -16.03
C GLN A 115 5.85 -22.73 -16.02
N VAL A 116 5.45 -22.27 -14.84
CA VAL A 116 4.55 -21.12 -14.68
C VAL A 116 5.17 -20.08 -13.76
N GLY A 117 5.11 -18.81 -14.15
CA GLY A 117 5.43 -17.66 -13.32
C GLY A 117 4.21 -16.76 -13.18
N LEU A 118 4.10 -16.02 -12.07
CA LEU A 118 3.01 -15.07 -11.84
C LEU A 118 3.50 -13.63 -11.97
N THR A 119 2.64 -12.75 -12.50
CA THR A 119 2.84 -11.29 -12.58
C THR A 119 1.61 -10.55 -12.06
N GLY A 120 1.74 -9.25 -11.88
CA GLY A 120 0.64 -8.35 -11.54
C GLY A 120 0.95 -7.44 -10.36
N GLY A 121 0.08 -6.43 -10.16
CA GLY A 121 0.28 -5.41 -9.14
C GLY A 121 -0.96 -5.17 -8.28
N SER A 122 -0.78 -4.57 -7.08
CA SER A 122 -1.87 -4.27 -6.16
C SER A 122 -2.59 -5.54 -5.68
N TYR A 123 -3.87 -5.69 -5.97
CA TYR A 123 -4.62 -6.93 -5.72
C TYR A 123 -3.96 -8.13 -6.41
N THR A 124 -3.56 -7.99 -7.68
CA THR A 124 -2.89 -9.07 -8.42
C THR A 124 -1.44 -9.28 -7.99
N GLY A 125 -0.89 -8.37 -7.18
CA GLY A 125 0.34 -8.58 -6.42
C GLY A 125 0.10 -9.41 -5.15
N TRP A 126 -0.98 -9.10 -4.41
CA TRP A 126 -1.39 -9.87 -3.24
C TRP A 126 -1.76 -11.31 -3.58
N ASN A 127 -2.57 -11.53 -4.62
CA ASN A 127 -3.06 -12.87 -4.92
C ASN A 127 -1.93 -13.83 -5.35
N GLN A 128 -0.83 -13.32 -5.91
CA GLN A 128 0.36 -14.15 -6.17
C GLN A 128 0.89 -14.81 -4.89
N TRP A 129 0.91 -14.07 -3.78
CA TRP A 129 1.32 -14.61 -2.48
C TRP A 129 0.33 -15.67 -1.98
N MET A 130 -0.98 -15.44 -2.16
CA MET A 130 -2.00 -16.42 -1.79
C MET A 130 -1.88 -17.70 -2.61
N ILE A 131 -1.69 -17.56 -3.92
CA ILE A 131 -1.47 -18.70 -4.84
C ILE A 131 -0.19 -19.43 -4.47
N ALA A 132 0.93 -18.73 -4.29
CA ALA A 132 2.21 -19.35 -3.90
C ALA A 132 2.10 -20.07 -2.56
N GLY A 133 1.30 -19.56 -1.63
CA GLY A 133 1.01 -20.20 -0.33
C GLY A 133 0.29 -21.54 -0.44
N THR A 134 -0.36 -21.86 -1.58
CA THR A 134 -0.94 -23.18 -1.85
C THR A 134 0.06 -24.19 -2.40
N LEU A 135 1.29 -23.75 -2.71
CA LEU A 135 2.42 -24.57 -3.16
C LEU A 135 2.18 -25.35 -4.45
N PRO A 136 1.75 -24.73 -5.57
CA PRO A 136 1.56 -25.45 -6.82
C PRO A 136 2.92 -25.96 -7.34
N PRO A 137 3.07 -27.26 -7.69
CA PRO A 137 4.35 -27.84 -8.13
C PRO A 137 4.92 -27.20 -9.40
N SER A 138 4.04 -26.70 -10.27
CA SER A 138 4.42 -26.10 -11.55
C SER A 138 4.78 -24.62 -11.45
N LEU A 139 4.56 -23.98 -10.28
CA LEU A 139 4.95 -22.60 -10.04
C LEU A 139 6.47 -22.48 -9.88
N LYS A 140 7.10 -21.58 -10.64
CA LYS A 140 8.56 -21.36 -10.64
C LYS A 140 8.99 -20.03 -10.05
N THR A 141 8.13 -19.02 -10.11
CA THR A 141 8.41 -17.68 -9.56
C THR A 141 7.14 -16.85 -9.43
N ILE A 142 7.19 -15.85 -8.56
CA ILE A 142 6.23 -14.76 -8.49
C ILE A 142 6.94 -13.42 -8.62
N VAL A 143 6.27 -12.44 -9.28
CA VAL A 143 6.75 -11.06 -9.41
C VAL A 143 5.66 -10.10 -8.94
N PRO A 144 5.41 -10.02 -7.62
CA PRO A 144 4.39 -9.15 -7.06
C PRO A 144 4.86 -7.68 -7.06
N SER A 145 4.12 -6.83 -7.76
CA SER A 145 4.35 -5.38 -7.77
C SER A 145 3.34 -4.69 -6.85
N ALA A 146 3.78 -3.76 -5.99
CA ALA A 146 2.89 -3.03 -5.09
C ALA A 146 1.89 -3.95 -4.37
N ALA A 147 2.38 -5.06 -3.83
CA ALA A 147 1.54 -6.12 -3.29
C ALA A 147 0.82 -5.66 -2.02
N PHE A 148 -0.50 -5.42 -2.13
CA PHE A 148 -1.34 -5.08 -0.98
C PHE A 148 -1.34 -6.20 0.06
N MET A 149 -1.37 -5.86 1.34
CA MET A 149 -1.60 -6.83 2.41
C MET A 149 -2.82 -6.42 3.23
N PRO A 150 -3.96 -7.12 3.07
CA PRO A 150 -5.16 -6.87 3.87
C PRO A 150 -4.86 -6.95 5.38
N GLY A 151 -5.41 -6.00 6.15
CA GLY A 151 -5.15 -5.90 7.58
C GLY A 151 -3.80 -5.26 7.94
N TYR A 152 -2.93 -5.01 6.95
CA TYR A 152 -1.64 -4.35 7.12
C TYR A 152 -1.62 -2.95 6.52
N ASP A 153 -1.94 -2.83 5.24
CA ASP A 153 -2.09 -1.53 4.59
C ASP A 153 -3.40 -0.85 5.04
N ILE A 154 -4.48 -1.62 5.14
CA ILE A 154 -5.82 -1.18 5.58
C ILE A 154 -6.54 -2.36 6.28
N PRO A 155 -7.08 -2.17 7.52
CA PRO A 155 -6.94 -1.01 8.38
C PRO A 155 -5.50 -0.85 8.88
N ARG A 156 -5.04 0.39 9.06
CA ARG A 156 -3.73 0.69 9.64
C ARG A 156 -3.92 1.31 11.03
N GLY A 157 -3.29 0.73 12.04
CA GLY A 157 -3.47 1.16 13.43
C GLY A 157 -4.92 1.08 13.92
N GLY A 158 -5.73 0.16 13.36
CA GLY A 158 -7.14 -0.02 13.70
C GLY A 158 -8.11 0.94 13.01
N ILE A 159 -7.61 1.84 12.14
CA ILE A 159 -8.43 2.87 11.47
C ILE A 159 -8.78 2.37 10.06
N GLY A 160 -10.07 2.14 9.82
CA GLY A 160 -10.60 1.75 8.51
C GLY A 160 -10.58 2.91 7.50
N SER A 161 -10.58 2.58 6.21
CA SER A 161 -10.60 3.56 5.13
C SER A 161 -11.88 3.50 4.30
N PRO A 162 -12.60 4.61 4.14
CA PRO A 162 -13.74 4.74 3.25
C PRO A 162 -13.46 4.32 1.80
N TYR A 163 -12.23 4.47 1.35
CA TYR A 163 -11.80 4.05 0.03
C TYR A 163 -12.09 2.57 -0.26
N MET A 164 -11.96 1.69 0.72
CA MET A 164 -12.15 0.25 0.51
C MET A 164 -13.58 -0.10 0.05
N TYR A 165 -14.58 0.65 0.49
CA TYR A 165 -15.93 0.49 -0.02
C TYR A 165 -16.04 0.94 -1.49
N ARG A 166 -15.48 2.11 -1.80
CA ARG A 166 -15.46 2.67 -3.15
C ARG A 166 -14.75 1.74 -4.14
N TRP A 167 -13.64 1.12 -3.70
CA TRP A 167 -12.93 0.13 -4.50
C TRP A 167 -13.79 -1.12 -4.78
N ARG A 168 -14.61 -1.57 -3.80
CA ARG A 168 -15.55 -2.68 -3.99
C ARG A 168 -16.63 -2.38 -5.03
N VAL A 169 -17.10 -1.15 -5.09
CA VAL A 169 -18.04 -0.71 -6.13
C VAL A 169 -17.47 -0.92 -7.53
N THR A 170 -16.16 -0.74 -7.71
CA THR A 170 -15.46 -1.02 -8.97
C THR A 170 -15.62 -2.47 -9.43
N LEU A 171 -15.69 -3.41 -8.48
CA LEU A 171 -15.66 -4.85 -8.72
C LEU A 171 -17.05 -5.51 -8.65
N LYS A 172 -18.13 -4.75 -8.76
CA LYS A 172 -19.49 -5.28 -8.74
C LYS A 172 -19.82 -6.08 -10.00
N GLY A 173 -20.26 -7.33 -9.81
CA GLY A 173 -20.68 -8.22 -10.91
C GLY A 173 -19.53 -8.60 -11.84
N HIS A 174 -19.84 -9.02 -13.05
CA HIS A 174 -18.85 -9.50 -14.02
C HIS A 174 -18.11 -8.38 -14.77
N SER A 175 -18.63 -7.15 -14.77
CA SER A 175 -18.00 -6.00 -15.44
C SER A 175 -17.28 -5.10 -14.45
N ILE A 176 -16.51 -4.14 -14.97
CA ILE A 176 -15.77 -3.19 -14.15
C ILE A 176 -16.49 -1.82 -14.16
N SER A 177 -16.69 -1.25 -12.98
CA SER A 177 -17.46 -0.01 -12.80
C SER A 177 -16.56 1.19 -12.44
N TRP A 178 -15.49 1.41 -13.23
CA TRP A 178 -14.54 2.50 -12.98
C TRP A 178 -15.21 3.89 -12.93
N ASN A 179 -16.19 4.15 -13.80
CA ASN A 179 -16.83 5.47 -13.86
C ASN A 179 -17.62 5.79 -12.59
N VAL A 180 -18.29 4.79 -12.00
CA VAL A 180 -19.01 4.98 -10.73
C VAL A 180 -18.00 5.19 -9.60
N ALA A 181 -16.98 4.35 -9.51
CA ALA A 181 -15.92 4.48 -8.50
C ALA A 181 -15.13 5.79 -8.66
N ALA A 182 -15.00 6.32 -9.88
CA ALA A 182 -14.32 7.59 -10.16
C ALA A 182 -15.18 8.83 -9.86
N ASP A 183 -16.46 8.69 -9.53
CA ASP A 183 -17.29 9.80 -9.11
C ASP A 183 -16.96 10.24 -7.67
N VAL A 184 -15.86 10.96 -7.55
CA VAL A 184 -15.33 11.46 -6.26
C VAL A 184 -16.37 12.31 -5.55
N GLN A 185 -17.12 13.14 -6.30
CA GLN A 185 -18.09 14.06 -5.73
C GLN A 185 -19.26 13.30 -5.08
N LEU A 186 -19.69 12.19 -5.68
CA LEU A 186 -20.71 11.33 -5.10
C LEU A 186 -20.25 10.80 -3.74
N PHE A 187 -19.07 10.16 -3.69
CA PHE A 187 -18.55 9.55 -2.47
C PHE A 187 -18.21 10.58 -1.39
N ASN A 188 -17.61 11.72 -1.76
CA ASN A 188 -17.32 12.81 -0.82
C ASN A 188 -18.61 13.38 -0.22
N ARG A 189 -19.68 13.53 -1.03
CA ARG A 189 -20.97 14.00 -0.54
C ARG A 189 -21.58 13.00 0.45
N ILE A 190 -21.64 11.71 0.11
CA ILE A 190 -22.19 10.69 0.99
C ILE A 190 -21.40 10.63 2.30
N GLN A 191 -20.08 10.60 2.22
CA GLN A 191 -19.23 10.59 3.41
C GLN A 191 -19.42 11.87 4.25
N GLY A 192 -19.46 13.03 3.62
CA GLY A 192 -19.70 14.30 4.30
C GLY A 192 -21.05 14.34 5.01
N GLU A 193 -22.13 13.83 4.39
CA GLU A 193 -23.45 13.73 4.99
C GLU A 193 -23.49 12.77 6.17
N LEU A 194 -22.89 11.57 6.04
CA LEU A 194 -22.77 10.60 7.15
C LEU A 194 -21.99 11.20 8.32
N TYR A 195 -20.85 11.82 8.04
CA TYR A 195 -19.99 12.39 9.07
C TYR A 195 -20.61 13.63 9.75
N ALA A 196 -21.33 14.46 9.00
CA ALA A 196 -22.06 15.61 9.59
C ALA A 196 -23.18 15.16 10.52
N GLN A 197 -23.74 14.00 10.31
CA GLN A 197 -24.80 13.40 11.14
C GLN A 197 -24.26 12.44 12.20
N ASN A 198 -22.95 12.29 12.36
CA ASN A 198 -22.29 11.33 13.26
C ASN A 198 -22.72 9.86 13.03
N ARG A 199 -23.07 9.53 11.78
CA ARG A 199 -23.48 8.19 11.38
C ARG A 199 -22.28 7.32 11.04
N SER A 200 -22.41 6.02 11.27
CA SER A 200 -21.39 5.04 10.92
C SER A 200 -21.15 4.99 9.40
N TYR A 201 -19.90 4.79 9.00
CA TYR A 201 -19.59 4.58 7.58
C TYR A 201 -20.07 3.22 7.04
N LEU A 202 -20.54 2.30 7.91
CA LEU A 202 -21.27 1.11 7.47
C LEU A 202 -22.50 1.47 6.62
N GLU A 203 -23.16 2.58 6.95
CA GLU A 203 -24.39 3.04 6.31
C GLU A 203 -24.19 3.57 4.87
N VAL A 204 -22.95 3.64 4.38
CA VAL A 204 -22.66 3.96 2.97
C VAL A 204 -23.33 2.97 2.00
N GLN A 205 -23.53 1.72 2.42
CA GLN A 205 -24.20 0.67 1.65
C GLN A 205 -25.66 1.03 1.36
N ASP A 206 -26.36 1.53 2.37
CA ASP A 206 -27.75 1.96 2.24
C ASP A 206 -27.85 3.25 1.41
N ALA A 207 -26.90 4.18 1.57
CA ALA A 207 -26.87 5.43 0.82
C ALA A 207 -26.68 5.23 -0.68
N LEU A 208 -26.04 4.14 -1.11
CA LEU A 208 -25.81 3.78 -2.51
C LEU A 208 -26.69 2.63 -3.00
N ASP A 209 -27.56 2.06 -2.14
CA ASP A 209 -28.30 0.82 -2.41
C ASP A 209 -27.38 -0.28 -2.99
N PHE A 210 -26.18 -0.40 -2.39
CA PHE A 210 -25.18 -1.37 -2.82
C PHE A 210 -24.49 -2.03 -1.63
N HIS A 211 -24.91 -3.25 -1.29
CA HIS A 211 -24.29 -4.07 -0.27
C HIS A 211 -23.10 -4.85 -0.86
N ALA A 212 -21.88 -4.44 -0.44
CA ALA A 212 -20.65 -5.06 -0.91
C ALA A 212 -20.31 -6.28 -0.05
N PRO A 213 -20.16 -7.48 -0.64
CA PRO A 213 -19.79 -8.68 0.12
C PRO A 213 -18.50 -8.49 0.94
N GLY A 214 -18.50 -8.87 2.22
CA GLY A 214 -17.36 -8.77 3.11
C GLY A 214 -16.97 -7.35 3.55
N TRP A 215 -17.74 -6.33 3.20
CA TRP A 215 -17.48 -4.95 3.64
C TRP A 215 -17.63 -4.79 5.15
N GLU A 216 -18.72 -5.32 5.70
CA GLU A 216 -18.99 -5.26 7.13
C GLU A 216 -17.91 -5.99 7.93
N ASP A 217 -17.56 -7.21 7.50
CA ASP A 217 -16.50 -8.00 8.15
C ASP A 217 -15.17 -7.25 8.19
N ASP A 218 -14.80 -6.57 7.10
CA ASP A 218 -13.56 -5.80 7.03
C ASP A 218 -13.60 -4.57 7.94
N LEU A 219 -14.73 -3.87 7.98
CA LEU A 219 -14.86 -2.65 8.79
C LEU A 219 -14.95 -2.96 10.28
N LEU A 220 -15.58 -4.10 10.64
CA LEU A 220 -15.68 -4.59 12.01
C LEU A 220 -14.37 -5.23 12.51
N SER A 221 -13.51 -5.73 11.61
CA SER A 221 -12.23 -6.35 11.95
C SER A 221 -11.14 -5.30 12.15
N THR A 222 -11.24 -4.50 13.19
CA THR A 222 -10.34 -3.36 13.46
C THR A 222 -8.98 -3.76 14.04
N THR A 223 -8.87 -4.95 14.63
CA THR A 223 -7.63 -5.53 15.17
C THR A 223 -7.17 -6.72 14.35
N TRP A 224 -5.88 -7.07 14.49
CA TRP A 224 -5.34 -8.25 13.84
C TRP A 224 -6.03 -9.52 14.40
N GLY A 225 -6.50 -10.39 13.51
CA GLY A 225 -7.25 -11.58 13.92
C GLY A 225 -7.49 -12.55 12.75
N PRO A 226 -8.38 -13.57 12.96
CA PRO A 226 -8.57 -14.65 11.98
C PRO A 226 -8.95 -14.19 10.57
N VAL A 227 -9.71 -13.10 10.45
CA VAL A 227 -10.12 -12.51 9.15
C VAL A 227 -8.90 -12.10 8.34
N TRP A 228 -7.94 -11.43 8.97
CA TRP A 228 -6.72 -10.96 8.31
C TRP A 228 -5.67 -12.08 8.13
N GLU A 229 -5.59 -12.99 9.13
CA GLU A 229 -4.71 -14.16 9.02
C GLU A 229 -5.06 -15.04 7.81
N ALA A 230 -6.33 -15.23 7.51
CA ALA A 230 -6.78 -16.00 6.36
C ALA A 230 -6.40 -15.37 5.00
N ARG A 231 -5.99 -14.09 4.99
CA ARG A 231 -5.70 -13.31 3.78
C ARG A 231 -4.20 -13.14 3.51
N ARG A 232 -3.38 -14.00 4.12
CA ARG A 232 -1.93 -14.07 3.86
C ARG A 232 -1.44 -15.52 3.93
N PRO A 233 -0.34 -15.88 3.28
CA PRO A 233 0.23 -17.21 3.40
C PRO A 233 0.58 -17.53 4.86
N SER A 234 0.33 -18.75 5.31
CA SER A 234 0.76 -19.19 6.63
C SER A 234 2.30 -19.29 6.71
N GLN A 235 2.84 -19.27 7.92
CA GLN A 235 4.28 -19.48 8.13
C GLN A 235 4.72 -20.86 7.63
N ASP A 236 3.90 -21.90 7.84
CA ASP A 236 4.18 -23.25 7.35
C ASP A 236 4.23 -23.34 5.83
N ALA A 237 3.37 -22.57 5.13
CA ALA A 237 3.40 -22.48 3.68
C ALA A 237 4.67 -21.77 3.20
N LEU A 238 5.04 -20.65 3.82
CA LEU A 238 6.28 -19.93 3.48
C LEU A 238 7.51 -20.79 3.72
N ALA A 239 7.56 -21.57 4.81
CA ALA A 239 8.67 -22.47 5.11
C ALA A 239 8.89 -23.57 4.06
N LYS A 240 7.83 -23.92 3.29
CA LYS A 240 7.86 -24.91 2.21
C LYS A 240 8.03 -24.27 0.84
N LEU A 241 7.84 -22.96 0.74
CA LEU A 241 7.98 -22.25 -0.54
C LEU A 241 9.45 -22.25 -0.97
N ASP A 242 9.74 -22.75 -2.17
CA ASP A 242 11.10 -23.00 -2.67
C ASP A 242 11.31 -22.37 -4.06
N ILE A 243 10.77 -21.18 -4.27
CA ILE A 243 10.86 -20.45 -5.55
C ILE A 243 11.50 -19.07 -5.34
N PRO A 244 12.19 -18.53 -6.36
CA PRO A 244 12.65 -17.15 -6.36
C PRO A 244 11.48 -16.17 -6.43
N VAL A 245 11.63 -15.01 -5.77
CA VAL A 245 10.64 -13.94 -5.69
C VAL A 245 11.29 -12.61 -6.02
N LEU A 246 10.64 -11.81 -6.88
CA LEU A 246 11.01 -10.43 -7.16
C LEU A 246 9.85 -9.50 -6.78
N SER A 247 9.94 -8.88 -5.60
CA SER A 247 8.98 -7.86 -5.15
C SER A 247 9.37 -6.49 -5.66
N LEU A 248 8.40 -5.73 -6.18
CA LEU A 248 8.58 -4.36 -6.66
C LEU A 248 7.64 -3.43 -5.89
N THR A 249 8.14 -2.26 -5.46
CA THR A 249 7.30 -1.23 -4.81
C THR A 249 7.93 0.15 -4.95
N GLY A 250 7.23 1.18 -4.50
CA GLY A 250 7.70 2.56 -4.53
C GLY A 250 7.62 3.24 -3.16
N LEU A 251 8.52 4.20 -2.92
CA LEU A 251 8.55 5.01 -1.70
C LEU A 251 7.23 5.75 -1.45
N TYR A 252 6.52 6.09 -2.53
CA TYR A 252 5.25 6.83 -2.49
C TYR A 252 4.04 5.94 -2.82
N ASP A 253 4.27 4.62 -2.85
CA ASP A 253 3.22 3.63 -3.10
C ASP A 253 2.36 3.38 -1.85
N THR A 254 1.06 3.29 -2.04
CA THR A 254 0.09 3.00 -0.97
C THR A 254 0.26 1.61 -0.36
N CYS A 255 0.75 0.64 -1.15
CA CYS A 255 0.98 -0.74 -0.74
C CYS A 255 2.45 -1.00 -0.30
N LEU A 256 3.21 0.07 -0.05
CA LEU A 256 4.61 -0.06 0.39
C LEU A 256 4.74 -0.94 1.64
N ILE A 257 3.92 -0.66 2.66
CA ILE A 257 3.98 -1.36 3.96
C ILE A 257 3.68 -2.85 3.78
N GLY A 258 2.62 -3.18 3.04
CA GLY A 258 2.25 -4.58 2.75
C GLY A 258 3.30 -5.32 1.92
N THR A 259 3.86 -4.66 0.90
CA THR A 259 4.95 -5.26 0.09
C THR A 259 6.18 -5.56 0.94
N LEU A 260 6.61 -4.63 1.81
CA LEU A 260 7.73 -4.85 2.72
C LEU A 260 7.45 -5.97 3.71
N GLU A 261 6.22 -6.06 4.22
CA GLU A 261 5.84 -7.13 5.14
C GLU A 261 5.83 -8.51 4.45
N HIS A 262 5.35 -8.63 3.22
CA HIS A 262 5.45 -9.87 2.45
C HIS A 262 6.91 -10.30 2.29
N HIS A 263 7.79 -9.36 1.91
CA HIS A 263 9.22 -9.62 1.76
C HIS A 263 9.86 -10.06 3.09
N ARG A 264 9.61 -9.34 4.19
CA ARG A 264 10.12 -9.63 5.54
C ARG A 264 9.66 -10.99 6.04
N ARG A 265 8.41 -11.35 5.82
CA ARG A 265 7.89 -12.67 6.18
C ARG A 265 8.57 -13.80 5.43
N LEU A 266 8.90 -13.61 4.15
CA LEU A 266 9.69 -14.61 3.42
C LEU A 266 11.13 -14.67 3.91
N GLU A 267 11.77 -13.54 4.28
CA GLU A 267 13.07 -13.53 4.92
C GLU A 267 13.08 -14.31 6.24
N GLN A 268 12.03 -14.16 7.05
CA GLN A 268 11.94 -14.78 8.38
C GLN A 268 11.54 -16.25 8.34
N HIS A 269 10.59 -16.61 7.48
CA HIS A 269 9.92 -17.92 7.52
C HIS A 269 10.15 -18.77 6.26
N GLY A 270 10.70 -18.21 5.19
CA GLY A 270 10.92 -18.93 3.93
C GLY A 270 11.93 -20.06 4.03
N SER A 271 11.91 -20.98 3.07
CA SER A 271 12.98 -21.97 2.89
C SER A 271 14.34 -21.28 2.67
N ALA A 272 15.45 -21.99 2.90
CA ALA A 272 16.78 -21.42 2.64
C ALA A 272 16.92 -20.92 1.19
N LYS A 273 16.43 -21.70 0.22
CA LYS A 273 16.48 -21.34 -1.20
C LYS A 273 15.60 -20.14 -1.53
N ALA A 274 14.38 -20.06 -0.97
CA ALA A 274 13.51 -18.90 -1.17
C ALA A 274 14.14 -17.63 -0.58
N ARG A 275 14.74 -17.71 0.61
CA ARG A 275 15.43 -16.58 1.26
C ARG A 275 16.63 -16.07 0.45
N GLU A 276 17.45 -16.99 -0.10
CA GLU A 276 18.58 -16.66 -0.95
C GLU A 276 18.17 -15.98 -2.27
N ASN A 277 16.93 -16.21 -2.72
CA ASN A 277 16.41 -15.70 -3.97
C ASN A 277 15.19 -14.78 -3.78
N ASN A 278 15.14 -14.08 -2.64
CA ASN A 278 14.12 -13.07 -2.32
C ASN A 278 14.66 -11.68 -2.64
N TYR A 279 14.19 -11.10 -3.74
CA TYR A 279 14.62 -9.79 -4.22
C TYR A 279 13.54 -8.74 -4.03
N LEU A 280 13.97 -7.52 -3.67
CA LEU A 280 13.10 -6.36 -3.47
C LEU A 280 13.68 -5.15 -4.18
N VAL A 281 12.85 -4.45 -4.96
CA VAL A 281 13.19 -3.18 -5.58
C VAL A 281 12.24 -2.10 -5.06
N ILE A 282 12.78 -1.05 -4.43
CA ILE A 282 12.05 0.11 -3.91
C ILE A 282 12.45 1.33 -4.73
N GLY A 283 11.60 1.72 -5.69
CA GLY A 283 11.85 2.90 -6.52
C GLY A 283 11.24 4.17 -5.94
N PRO A 284 11.51 5.35 -6.55
CA PRO A 284 10.89 6.60 -6.15
C PRO A 284 9.48 6.76 -6.78
N TRP A 285 8.69 5.70 -6.82
CA TRP A 285 7.45 5.60 -7.55
C TRP A 285 6.24 5.70 -6.63
N ASP A 286 5.09 6.07 -7.21
CA ASP A 286 3.76 5.87 -6.65
C ASP A 286 3.14 4.56 -7.17
N HIS A 287 1.91 4.30 -6.78
CA HIS A 287 1.19 3.08 -7.18
C HIS A 287 1.04 2.90 -8.70
N ARG A 288 1.12 3.97 -9.49
CA ARG A 288 1.01 3.94 -10.96
C ARG A 288 2.35 3.96 -11.67
N GLY A 289 3.39 4.45 -10.98
CA GLY A 289 4.73 4.56 -11.51
C GLY A 289 5.55 3.27 -11.48
N MET A 290 4.94 2.11 -11.21
CA MET A 290 5.63 0.82 -11.05
C MET A 290 6.32 0.30 -12.32
N ASP A 291 6.06 0.90 -13.47
CA ASP A 291 6.79 0.61 -14.72
C ASP A 291 8.03 1.50 -14.92
N GLY A 292 8.33 2.34 -13.94
CA GLY A 292 9.42 3.30 -13.93
C GLY A 292 8.95 4.71 -14.31
N CYS A 293 9.18 5.66 -13.41
CA CYS A 293 8.93 7.08 -13.66
C CYS A 293 10.01 7.94 -12.98
N ASP A 294 10.20 9.16 -13.48
CA ASP A 294 11.13 10.15 -12.94
C ASP A 294 10.43 11.30 -12.23
N GLN A 295 9.12 11.18 -12.02
CA GLN A 295 8.32 12.19 -11.35
C GLN A 295 7.14 11.56 -10.62
N VAL A 296 6.92 11.95 -9.37
CA VAL A 296 5.74 11.65 -8.57
C VAL A 296 5.18 12.97 -8.05
N TYR A 297 3.97 13.32 -8.47
CA TYR A 297 3.33 14.61 -8.17
C TYR A 297 4.25 15.81 -8.50
N GLY A 298 4.58 16.64 -7.53
CA GLY A 298 5.50 17.76 -7.65
C GLY A 298 6.98 17.41 -7.56
N LEU A 299 7.33 16.20 -7.13
CA LEU A 299 8.71 15.76 -7.00
C LEU A 299 9.26 15.21 -8.32
N LYS A 300 10.42 15.68 -8.71
CA LYS A 300 11.19 15.18 -9.86
C LYS A 300 12.44 14.49 -9.36
N PHE A 301 12.73 13.34 -9.97
CA PHE A 301 13.93 12.54 -9.70
C PHE A 301 14.87 12.58 -10.91
N GLY A 302 16.12 12.28 -10.69
CA GLY A 302 17.09 12.24 -11.78
C GLY A 302 16.83 11.09 -12.76
N PRO A 303 17.52 11.09 -13.94
CA PRO A 303 17.32 10.06 -14.98
C PRO A 303 17.62 8.63 -14.49
N ALA A 304 18.36 8.47 -13.39
CA ALA A 304 18.58 7.17 -12.76
C ALA A 304 17.27 6.52 -12.23
N ALA A 305 16.22 7.31 -11.98
CA ALA A 305 14.89 6.80 -11.57
C ALA A 305 14.17 6.04 -12.70
N LEU A 306 14.52 6.31 -13.95
CA LEU A 306 13.94 5.67 -15.14
C LEU A 306 14.58 4.29 -15.37
N VAL A 307 14.23 3.33 -14.51
CA VAL A 307 14.57 1.91 -14.73
C VAL A 307 13.50 1.29 -15.62
N ASP A 308 13.92 0.57 -16.65
CA ASP A 308 13.03 -0.21 -17.51
C ASP A 308 12.54 -1.45 -16.74
N ILE A 309 11.48 -1.26 -15.93
CA ILE A 309 10.88 -2.31 -15.11
C ILE A 309 10.27 -3.43 -15.96
N PRO A 310 9.56 -3.17 -17.07
CA PRO A 310 9.16 -4.22 -17.99
C PRO A 310 10.34 -5.11 -18.43
N LYS A 311 11.44 -4.52 -18.83
CA LYS A 311 12.65 -5.27 -19.20
C LYS A 311 13.21 -6.08 -18.02
N LEU A 312 13.26 -5.50 -16.83
CA LEU A 312 13.70 -6.20 -15.61
C LEU A 312 12.85 -7.45 -15.34
N LYS A 313 11.50 -7.32 -15.45
CA LYS A 313 10.57 -8.46 -15.33
C LYS A 313 10.86 -9.53 -16.39
N PHE A 314 11.03 -9.14 -17.67
CA PHE A 314 11.33 -10.10 -18.73
C PHE A 314 12.66 -10.83 -18.51
N ASP A 315 13.72 -10.11 -18.14
CA ASP A 315 15.02 -10.71 -17.85
C ASP A 315 14.93 -11.64 -16.63
N TRP A 316 14.13 -11.31 -15.61
CA TRP A 316 13.85 -12.15 -14.45
C TRP A 316 13.20 -13.48 -14.86
N TYR A 317 12.10 -13.45 -15.62
CA TYR A 317 11.43 -14.67 -16.06
C TYR A 317 12.34 -15.51 -16.97
N ARG A 318 13.10 -14.87 -17.87
CA ARG A 318 14.08 -15.59 -18.70
C ARG A 318 15.12 -16.30 -17.86
N TRP A 319 15.64 -15.66 -16.82
CA TRP A 319 16.58 -16.30 -15.90
C TRP A 319 15.95 -17.48 -15.18
N VAL A 320 14.78 -17.29 -14.57
CA VAL A 320 14.12 -18.36 -13.79
C VAL A 320 13.71 -19.55 -14.65
N PHE A 321 13.28 -19.31 -15.88
CA PHE A 321 12.92 -20.38 -16.83
C PHE A 321 14.14 -20.99 -17.57
N GLY A 322 15.36 -20.58 -17.23
CA GLY A 322 16.58 -21.12 -17.87
C GLY A 322 16.83 -20.62 -19.29
N LEU A 323 16.27 -19.48 -19.67
CA LEU A 323 16.36 -18.87 -21.00
C LEU A 323 17.35 -17.69 -21.07
N GLY A 324 18.01 -17.34 -19.97
CA GLY A 324 18.93 -16.22 -19.88
C GLY A 324 19.63 -16.14 -18.54
N ASP A 325 20.47 -15.12 -18.38
CA ASP A 325 21.23 -14.87 -17.17
C ASP A 325 20.40 -14.05 -16.15
N LYS A 326 20.82 -14.08 -14.87
CA LYS A 326 20.25 -13.25 -13.82
C LYS A 326 20.38 -11.77 -14.17
N PRO A 327 19.30 -10.97 -13.98
CA PRO A 327 19.37 -9.53 -14.25
C PRO A 327 20.50 -8.84 -13.49
N ALA A 328 21.39 -8.15 -14.20
CA ALA A 328 22.55 -7.48 -13.59
C ALA A 328 22.16 -6.35 -12.61
N PHE A 329 20.96 -5.77 -12.76
CA PHE A 329 20.43 -4.78 -11.83
C PHE A 329 20.21 -5.35 -10.42
N LEU A 330 19.95 -6.66 -10.30
CA LEU A 330 19.75 -7.35 -9.04
C LEU A 330 21.09 -7.88 -8.48
N ASP A 331 22.05 -6.99 -8.29
CA ASP A 331 23.39 -7.28 -7.74
C ASP A 331 23.38 -7.62 -6.24
N ALA A 332 22.27 -7.23 -5.53
CA ALA A 332 22.01 -7.54 -4.13
C ALA A 332 20.52 -7.86 -3.92
N PRO A 333 20.14 -8.48 -2.79
CA PRO A 333 18.75 -8.80 -2.48
C PRO A 333 17.81 -7.59 -2.47
N ILE A 334 18.28 -6.43 -2.03
CA ILE A 334 17.49 -5.21 -1.98
C ILE A 334 18.15 -4.12 -2.81
N LYS A 335 17.35 -3.53 -3.70
CA LYS A 335 17.69 -2.29 -4.42
C LYS A 335 16.71 -1.22 -4.00
N TYR A 336 17.20 -0.06 -3.59
CA TYR A 336 16.36 1.08 -3.24
C TYR A 336 16.90 2.38 -3.82
N TYR A 337 15.99 3.29 -4.12
CA TYR A 337 16.35 4.61 -4.63
C TYR A 337 16.48 5.60 -3.48
N LEU A 338 17.63 6.23 -3.34
CA LEU A 338 17.86 7.29 -2.35
C LEU A 338 17.49 8.64 -2.97
N THR A 339 16.31 9.15 -2.61
CA THR A 339 15.85 10.46 -3.03
C THR A 339 16.68 11.57 -2.36
N GLY A 340 16.83 12.73 -3.01
CA GLY A 340 17.68 13.82 -2.53
C GLY A 340 19.19 13.60 -2.80
N ASN A 341 19.57 12.39 -3.20
CA ASN A 341 20.88 12.07 -3.80
C ASN A 341 20.74 11.51 -5.22
N GLU A 342 19.50 11.10 -5.58
CA GLU A 342 19.08 10.65 -6.89
C GLU A 342 19.90 9.47 -7.42
N GLU A 343 20.09 8.44 -6.59
CA GLU A 343 20.87 7.25 -6.92
C GLU A 343 20.25 5.95 -6.40
N TRP A 344 20.54 4.84 -7.10
CA TRP A 344 20.23 3.50 -6.63
C TRP A 344 21.29 2.99 -5.67
N ARG A 345 20.85 2.40 -4.58
CA ARG A 345 21.70 1.71 -3.60
C ARG A 345 21.27 0.27 -3.41
N SER A 346 22.15 -0.51 -2.81
CA SER A 346 21.98 -1.94 -2.55
C SER A 346 22.10 -2.24 -1.07
N ALA A 347 21.32 -3.25 -0.61
CA ALA A 347 21.42 -3.78 0.75
C ALA A 347 21.19 -5.29 0.77
N ASN A 348 21.65 -5.95 1.83
CA ASN A 348 21.50 -7.39 1.98
C ASN A 348 20.21 -7.81 2.71
N SER A 349 19.60 -6.93 3.50
CA SER A 349 18.34 -7.16 4.22
C SER A 349 17.68 -5.83 4.58
N LEU A 350 16.38 -5.83 4.86
CA LEU A 350 15.66 -4.65 5.36
C LEU A 350 16.19 -4.22 6.74
N ASP A 351 16.45 -5.16 7.63
CA ASP A 351 16.99 -4.87 8.96
C ASP A 351 18.41 -4.30 8.90
N GLY A 352 19.19 -4.70 7.88
CA GLY A 352 20.54 -4.17 7.63
C GLY A 352 20.56 -2.72 7.13
N LEU A 353 19.43 -2.16 6.67
CA LEU A 353 19.32 -0.76 6.27
C LEU A 353 19.26 0.19 7.46
N CYS A 354 18.65 -0.24 8.57
CA CYS A 354 18.50 0.56 9.79
C CYS A 354 19.58 0.20 10.82
N VAL A 355 20.84 0.56 10.58
CA VAL A 355 21.96 0.18 11.47
C VAL A 355 22.00 1.03 12.73
N LYS A 356 21.49 2.25 12.72
CA LYS A 356 21.40 3.12 13.89
C LYS A 356 20.06 3.85 13.91
N SER A 357 19.48 3.93 15.10
CA SER A 357 18.33 4.78 15.38
C SER A 357 18.78 6.00 16.15
N ARG A 358 18.52 7.19 15.60
CA ARG A 358 18.78 8.47 16.31
C ARG A 358 17.52 8.88 17.05
N PRO A 359 17.54 8.94 18.39
CA PRO A 359 16.41 9.46 19.14
C PRO A 359 16.38 10.99 19.03
N LEU A 360 15.16 11.53 18.85
CA LEU A 360 14.84 12.95 18.92
C LEU A 360 13.67 13.09 19.90
N TYR A 361 13.92 13.75 21.03
CA TYR A 361 12.94 13.91 22.10
C TYR A 361 12.05 15.13 21.82
N LEU A 362 10.74 14.96 22.01
CA LEU A 362 9.79 16.04 21.90
C LEU A 362 9.97 16.99 23.09
N ALA A 363 9.87 18.28 22.84
CA ALA A 363 9.93 19.33 23.86
C ALA A 363 9.21 20.58 23.39
N SER A 364 8.68 21.37 24.32
CA SER A 364 8.05 22.64 24.02
C SER A 364 8.02 23.57 25.24
N ASN A 365 7.45 24.77 25.08
CA ASN A 365 7.11 25.67 26.19
C ASN A 365 5.63 25.49 26.63
N GLY A 366 5.00 24.35 26.38
CA GLY A 366 3.59 24.07 26.64
C GLY A 366 2.65 24.61 25.57
N LYS A 367 3.20 24.93 24.39
CA LYS A 367 2.45 25.43 23.24
C LYS A 367 3.15 25.02 21.95
N ALA A 368 2.64 23.98 21.30
CA ALA A 368 3.14 23.46 20.02
C ALA A 368 2.01 23.35 18.99
N ASP A 369 1.07 24.30 18.98
CA ASP A 369 -0.22 24.23 18.30
C ASP A 369 -0.20 24.64 16.82
N ASP A 370 0.85 25.33 16.37
CA ASP A 370 1.01 25.76 14.99
C ASP A 370 2.51 25.86 14.55
N ILE A 371 2.74 26.24 13.30
CA ILE A 371 4.09 26.39 12.75
C ILE A 371 4.88 27.58 13.33
N PHE A 372 4.21 28.57 13.92
CA PHE A 372 4.83 29.76 14.52
C PHE A 372 5.12 29.53 16.01
N HIS A 373 4.31 28.70 16.65
CA HIS A 373 4.42 28.30 18.06
C HIS A 373 4.65 26.78 18.12
N SER A 374 5.64 26.29 17.40
CA SER A 374 5.98 24.88 17.40
C SER A 374 6.84 24.50 18.60
N GLY A 375 6.75 23.24 19.00
CA GLY A 375 7.76 22.60 19.82
C GLY A 375 9.05 22.35 19.04
N TRP A 376 10.00 21.69 19.68
CA TRP A 376 11.27 21.30 19.06
C TRP A 376 11.57 19.81 19.31
N LEU A 377 12.39 19.27 18.43
CA LEU A 377 12.94 17.92 18.52
C LEU A 377 14.38 18.02 19.04
N ALA A 378 14.60 17.59 20.26
CA ALA A 378 15.87 17.70 20.98
C ALA A 378 16.69 16.41 20.95
N ASN A 379 18.02 16.50 21.07
CA ASN A 379 18.89 15.33 21.16
C ASN A 379 18.83 14.63 22.53
N GLU A 380 18.32 15.31 23.54
CA GLU A 380 18.23 14.81 24.92
C GLU A 380 16.83 15.05 25.48
N ALA A 381 16.36 14.16 26.34
CA ALA A 381 15.11 14.35 27.05
C ALA A 381 15.22 15.54 28.01
N GLY A 382 14.17 16.33 28.11
CA GLY A 382 14.06 17.49 28.97
C GLY A 382 12.83 17.42 29.89
N ASP A 383 12.78 18.29 30.89
CA ASP A 383 11.60 18.44 31.74
C ASP A 383 10.81 19.67 31.27
N THR A 384 9.94 19.45 30.29
CA THR A 384 9.17 20.51 29.64
C THR A 384 7.67 20.32 29.85
N PRO A 385 6.87 21.42 29.88
CA PRO A 385 5.43 21.32 30.12
C PRO A 385 4.70 20.65 28.97
N PRO A 386 3.62 19.89 29.25
CA PRO A 386 2.91 19.15 28.20
C PRO A 386 2.22 20.05 27.18
N ASP A 387 2.16 19.62 25.93
CA ASP A 387 1.34 20.25 24.90
C ASP A 387 -0.09 19.71 24.92
N ARG A 388 -1.04 20.51 24.42
CA ARG A 388 -2.46 20.18 24.48
C ARG A 388 -3.15 20.47 23.16
N PHE A 389 -4.03 19.59 22.78
CA PHE A 389 -4.95 19.78 21.65
C PHE A 389 -6.26 19.02 21.89
N VAL A 390 -7.24 19.25 21.05
CA VAL A 390 -8.52 18.57 21.12
C VAL A 390 -8.74 17.68 19.89
N SER A 391 -9.42 16.55 20.07
CA SER A 391 -10.06 15.81 19.01
C SER A 391 -11.55 16.06 19.09
N ASP A 392 -12.08 16.85 18.16
CA ASP A 392 -13.50 17.18 18.07
C ASP A 392 -14.13 16.50 16.85
N PRO A 393 -14.94 15.45 17.04
CA PRO A 393 -15.60 14.77 15.92
C PRO A 393 -16.58 15.66 15.14
N SER A 394 -17.02 16.78 15.74
CA SER A 394 -17.96 17.72 15.10
C SER A 394 -17.25 18.74 14.21
N ASP A 395 -15.93 18.87 14.32
CA ASP A 395 -15.14 19.77 13.48
C ASP A 395 -14.77 19.10 12.14
N LEU A 396 -15.52 19.40 11.11
CA LEU A 396 -15.33 18.84 9.77
C LEU A 396 -14.44 19.70 8.86
N ARG A 397 -13.84 20.80 9.36
CA ARG A 397 -12.98 21.67 8.54
C ARG A 397 -11.82 20.93 7.84
N PRO A 398 -11.15 19.95 8.47
CA PRO A 398 -10.13 19.15 7.76
C PRO A 398 -10.71 18.36 6.59
N LEU A 399 -11.86 17.70 6.78
CA LEU A 399 -12.57 16.94 5.74
C LEU A 399 -13.01 17.85 4.59
N GLU A 400 -13.61 19.00 4.90
CA GLU A 400 -14.06 19.99 3.91
C GLU A 400 -12.89 20.52 3.08
N THR A 401 -11.76 20.79 3.72
CA THR A 401 -10.55 21.24 3.02
C THR A 401 -10.04 20.19 2.05
N GLU A 402 -9.95 18.92 2.45
CA GLU A 402 -9.51 17.82 1.58
C GLU A 402 -10.48 17.59 0.43
N THR A 403 -11.78 17.60 0.69
CA THR A 403 -12.80 17.40 -0.35
C THR A 403 -12.80 18.55 -1.36
N ASN A 404 -12.60 19.79 -0.91
CA ASN A 404 -12.47 20.95 -1.79
C ASN A 404 -11.23 20.87 -2.68
N LEU A 405 -10.09 20.45 -2.13
CA LEU A 405 -8.87 20.20 -2.90
C LEU A 405 -9.06 19.09 -3.93
N SER A 406 -9.72 17.99 -3.54
CA SER A 406 -10.02 16.86 -4.44
C SER A 406 -10.96 17.26 -5.59
N ASN A 407 -11.84 18.22 -5.36
CA ASN A 407 -12.83 18.71 -6.33
C ASN A 407 -12.30 19.88 -7.16
N SER A 408 -11.09 20.39 -6.91
CA SER A 408 -10.55 21.54 -7.66
C SER A 408 -10.39 21.21 -9.14
N PRO A 409 -10.95 22.04 -10.06
CA PRO A 409 -10.80 21.85 -11.50
C PRO A 409 -9.35 21.87 -11.96
N GLU A 410 -8.46 22.58 -11.26
CA GLU A 410 -7.03 22.67 -11.56
C GLU A 410 -6.32 21.34 -11.26
N LEU A 411 -6.74 20.63 -10.23
CA LEU A 411 -6.29 19.28 -9.94
C LEU A 411 -6.99 18.22 -10.81
N SER A 412 -8.18 18.52 -11.35
CA SER A 412 -8.94 17.63 -12.22
C SER A 412 -8.64 17.79 -13.72
N SER A 413 -8.01 18.90 -14.15
CA SER A 413 -7.93 19.32 -15.56
C SER A 413 -6.67 18.85 -16.32
N GLY A 414 -5.97 17.83 -15.89
CA GLY A 414 -4.80 17.29 -16.60
C GLY A 414 -5.17 16.51 -17.84
N GLY A 415 -4.90 17.12 -18.99
CA GLY A 415 -5.29 16.65 -20.30
C GLY A 415 -4.88 15.22 -20.66
N GLY A 416 -5.80 14.54 -21.37
CA GLY A 416 -5.47 13.46 -22.31
C GLY A 416 -5.21 12.07 -21.76
N ALA A 417 -5.30 11.82 -20.46
CA ALA A 417 -5.20 10.47 -19.93
C ALA A 417 -6.59 9.81 -19.84
N VAL A 418 -6.63 8.52 -20.12
CA VAL A 418 -7.81 7.65 -20.02
C VAL A 418 -8.41 7.61 -18.59
N PHE A 419 -7.69 8.16 -17.61
CA PHE A 419 -8.13 8.33 -16.24
C PHE A 419 -8.11 9.82 -15.86
N PRO A 420 -9.26 10.41 -15.47
CA PRO A 420 -9.29 11.78 -14.98
C PRO A 420 -8.36 11.96 -13.77
N ARG A 421 -7.83 13.15 -13.54
CA ARG A 421 -7.03 13.47 -12.33
C ARG A 421 -7.79 13.26 -11.02
N SER A 422 -9.11 13.18 -11.05
CA SER A 422 -9.95 12.69 -9.96
C SER A 422 -9.57 11.27 -9.51
N TYR A 423 -8.90 10.50 -10.38
CA TYR A 423 -8.27 9.23 -10.01
C TYR A 423 -7.03 9.44 -9.12
N ASN A 424 -6.37 10.58 -9.18
CA ASN A 424 -5.28 10.93 -8.28
C ASN A 424 -5.76 11.09 -6.83
N SER A 425 -6.97 11.64 -6.64
CA SER A 425 -7.60 11.68 -5.32
C SER A 425 -7.94 10.29 -4.78
N LEU A 426 -8.14 9.29 -5.66
CA LEU A 426 -8.30 7.88 -5.28
C LEU A 426 -7.01 7.32 -4.64
N PHE A 427 -5.85 7.70 -5.14
CA PHE A 427 -4.56 7.26 -4.61
C PHE A 427 -4.14 8.04 -3.37
N PHE A 428 -4.55 9.28 -3.25
CA PHE A 428 -4.52 10.04 -2.01
C PHE A 428 -5.19 9.26 -0.87
N ILE A 429 -6.29 8.60 -1.18
CA ILE A 429 -7.16 7.86 -0.27
C ILE A 429 -6.53 6.55 0.25
N LEU A 430 -5.62 5.91 -0.48
CA LEU A 430 -4.92 4.70 -0.03
C LEU A 430 -3.75 5.01 0.93
N GLY A 431 -3.59 6.27 1.36
CA GLY A 431 -2.44 6.70 2.16
C GLY A 431 -1.19 6.95 1.30
N GLY A 432 -1.35 7.04 -0.05
CA GLY A 432 -0.41 7.66 -0.95
C GLY A 432 -0.57 9.16 -0.83
N GLU A 433 0.16 9.76 0.09
CA GLU A 433 0.15 11.20 0.23
C GLU A 433 0.93 11.80 -0.92
N ASP A 434 0.39 12.88 -1.51
CA ASP A 434 1.18 13.73 -2.39
C ASP A 434 2.38 14.23 -1.57
N PRO A 435 3.61 13.83 -1.91
CA PRO A 435 4.78 14.21 -1.13
C PRO A 435 5.04 15.72 -1.11
N THR A 436 4.32 16.49 -1.92
CA THR A 436 4.38 17.96 -1.95
C THR A 436 3.16 18.63 -1.31
N ASN A 437 2.21 17.83 -0.77
CA ASN A 437 1.01 18.37 -0.12
C ASN A 437 1.35 18.96 1.25
N ALA A 438 1.14 20.26 1.38
CA ALA A 438 1.47 21.01 2.57
C ALA A 438 0.27 21.24 3.53
N VAL A 439 -0.95 20.83 3.19
CA VAL A 439 -2.16 21.20 3.94
C VAL A 439 -2.05 20.81 5.40
N PHE A 440 -1.84 19.54 5.70
CA PHE A 440 -1.72 19.07 7.09
C PHE A 440 -0.34 19.30 7.69
N CYS A 441 0.63 19.65 6.88
CA CYS A 441 1.94 20.06 7.34
C CYS A 441 1.92 21.43 8.02
N HIS A 442 1.02 22.31 7.63
CA HIS A 442 0.97 23.70 8.09
C HIS A 442 -0.19 24.00 9.02
N ASN A 443 -1.28 23.25 8.96
CA ASN A 443 -2.49 23.56 9.71
C ASN A 443 -3.11 22.30 10.31
N THR A 444 -3.15 22.23 11.63
CA THR A 444 -3.81 21.17 12.39
C THR A 444 -5.26 21.52 12.75
N TYR A 445 -5.73 22.71 12.41
CA TYR A 445 -7.05 23.24 12.79
C TYR A 445 -7.29 23.28 14.32
N GLY A 446 -6.21 23.33 15.13
CA GLY A 446 -6.27 23.25 16.58
C GLY A 446 -6.44 21.82 17.12
N GLN A 447 -6.39 20.82 16.24
CA GLN A 447 -6.54 19.40 16.57
C GLN A 447 -5.20 18.66 16.45
N GLY A 448 -4.09 19.25 16.85
CA GLY A 448 -2.79 18.62 16.81
C GLY A 448 -1.66 19.53 17.26
N VAL A 449 -0.46 18.97 17.28
CA VAL A 449 0.78 19.63 17.68
C VAL A 449 1.88 19.42 16.63
N ILE A 450 2.81 20.39 16.57
CA ILE A 450 3.87 20.46 15.57
C ILE A 450 5.22 20.64 16.26
N TYR A 451 6.20 19.83 15.88
CA TYR A 451 7.59 19.92 16.39
C TYR A 451 8.57 20.02 15.22
N HIS A 452 9.66 20.78 15.42
CA HIS A 452 10.73 20.92 14.42
C HIS A 452 12.10 20.60 14.99
N THR A 453 12.99 20.12 14.13
CA THR A 453 14.43 20.24 14.42
C THR A 453 14.91 21.68 14.19
N ALA A 454 16.09 22.02 14.68
CA ALA A 454 16.87 23.10 14.12
C ALA A 454 17.17 22.82 12.63
N PRO A 455 17.50 23.83 11.81
CA PRO A 455 18.05 23.58 10.47
C PRO A 455 19.28 22.68 10.57
N LEU A 456 19.39 21.70 9.66
CA LEU A 456 20.54 20.81 9.64
C LEU A 456 21.79 21.55 9.14
N ASP A 457 22.87 21.49 9.91
CA ASP A 457 24.16 22.07 9.50
C ASP A 457 24.78 21.30 8.33
N GLU A 458 24.55 19.99 8.27
CA GLU A 458 25.00 19.11 7.17
C GLU A 458 23.85 18.23 6.69
N PRO A 459 23.90 17.78 5.42
CA PRO A 459 22.91 16.82 4.93
C PRO A 459 22.90 15.53 5.74
N ALA A 460 21.73 14.93 5.92
CA ALA A 460 21.54 13.71 6.70
C ALA A 460 20.76 12.67 5.91
N GLU A 461 21.18 11.40 5.97
CA GLU A 461 20.42 10.32 5.33
C GLU A 461 19.50 9.64 6.34
N VAL A 462 18.23 9.54 5.95
CA VAL A 462 17.19 8.78 6.66
C VAL A 462 16.82 7.61 5.76
N VAL A 463 17.16 6.38 6.20
CA VAL A 463 16.90 5.15 5.44
C VAL A 463 16.37 4.08 6.39
N GLY A 464 15.13 3.68 6.19
CA GLY A 464 14.44 2.71 7.03
C GLY A 464 13.06 3.19 7.47
N GLU A 465 12.48 2.52 8.45
CA GLU A 465 11.17 2.85 9.03
C GLU A 465 11.38 3.69 10.31
N PRO A 466 10.88 4.94 10.36
CA PRO A 466 10.85 5.70 11.62
C PRO A 466 9.99 5.01 12.69
N GLY A 467 10.17 5.41 13.94
CA GLY A 467 9.32 4.99 15.05
C GLY A 467 9.00 6.17 15.95
N LEU A 468 7.84 6.16 16.57
CA LEU A 468 7.44 7.16 17.56
C LEU A 468 6.88 6.47 18.78
N ASP A 469 7.48 6.73 19.94
CA ASP A 469 6.89 6.48 21.24
C ASP A 469 6.38 7.80 21.79
N LEU A 470 5.07 7.89 21.99
CA LEU A 470 4.39 9.11 22.38
C LEU A 470 3.65 8.89 23.70
N TRP A 471 4.04 9.58 24.75
CA TRP A 471 3.30 9.60 25.99
C TRP A 471 2.14 10.60 25.92
N VAL A 472 0.94 10.12 26.21
CA VAL A 472 -0.27 10.95 26.17
C VAL A 472 -1.16 10.72 27.39
N THR A 473 -1.97 11.71 27.73
CA THR A 473 -3.20 11.54 28.49
C THR A 473 -4.39 11.84 27.59
N CYS A 474 -5.50 11.17 27.79
CA CYS A 474 -6.76 11.42 27.10
C CYS A 474 -7.91 11.33 28.09
N ASP A 475 -8.87 12.27 28.06
CA ASP A 475 -10.04 12.27 28.94
C ASP A 475 -11.26 11.57 28.33
N ALA A 476 -11.16 11.12 27.07
CA ALA A 476 -12.18 10.33 26.39
C ALA A 476 -11.79 8.84 26.34
N PRO A 477 -12.79 7.93 26.20
CA PRO A 477 -12.53 6.48 26.11
C PRO A 477 -11.70 6.05 24.92
N ASP A 478 -11.74 6.81 23.82
CA ASP A 478 -11.00 6.54 22.58
C ASP A 478 -10.71 7.85 21.83
N ALA A 479 -9.79 7.82 20.91
CA ALA A 479 -9.52 8.82 19.88
C ALA A 479 -8.63 8.21 18.80
N ASP A 480 -8.55 8.84 17.64
CA ASP A 480 -7.66 8.43 16.57
C ASP A 480 -6.56 9.48 16.36
N LEU A 481 -5.32 9.05 16.27
CA LEU A 481 -4.17 9.92 16.00
C LEU A 481 -3.45 9.53 14.73
N ALA A 482 -3.07 10.51 13.94
CA ALA A 482 -2.15 10.39 12.83
C ALA A 482 -0.85 11.14 13.12
N VAL A 483 0.26 10.54 12.71
CA VAL A 483 1.60 11.09 12.81
C VAL A 483 2.17 11.24 11.41
N LEU A 484 2.68 12.43 11.09
CA LEU A 484 3.24 12.75 9.78
C LEU A 484 4.64 13.36 9.97
N LEU A 485 5.57 12.90 9.17
CA LEU A 485 6.96 13.37 9.18
C LEU A 485 7.27 14.02 7.83
N TYR A 486 7.84 15.22 7.87
CA TYR A 486 8.19 15.99 6.68
C TYR A 486 9.63 16.51 6.74
N GLU A 487 10.23 16.69 5.59
CA GLU A 487 11.34 17.62 5.39
C GLU A 487 10.78 19.00 5.00
N VAL A 488 11.17 20.04 5.69
CA VAL A 488 10.88 21.43 5.34
C VAL A 488 12.15 22.02 4.75
N LEU A 489 12.11 22.37 3.47
CA LEU A 489 13.24 22.94 2.74
C LEU A 489 13.49 24.39 3.17
N GLU A 490 14.64 24.93 2.79
CA GLU A 490 15.05 26.31 3.13
C GLU A 490 14.08 27.37 2.58
N ASP A 491 13.43 27.10 1.46
CA ASP A 491 12.41 27.97 0.84
C ASP A 491 11.00 27.83 1.47
N GLY A 492 10.85 26.95 2.47
CA GLY A 492 9.60 26.66 3.16
C GLY A 492 8.72 25.62 2.47
N SER A 493 9.08 25.12 1.30
CA SER A 493 8.40 23.98 0.68
C SER A 493 8.60 22.71 1.51
N VAL A 494 7.68 21.77 1.38
CA VAL A 494 7.69 20.54 2.19
C VAL A 494 7.76 19.31 1.32
N ILE A 495 8.42 18.28 1.86
CA ILE A 495 8.47 16.95 1.27
C ILE A 495 8.02 15.95 2.33
N PHE A 496 6.96 15.23 2.03
CA PHE A 496 6.47 14.15 2.88
C PHE A 496 7.50 13.01 2.94
N LEU A 497 7.78 12.52 4.13
CA LEU A 497 8.72 11.43 4.37
C LEU A 497 8.02 10.16 4.80
N SER A 498 7.19 10.24 5.85
CA SER A 498 6.59 9.06 6.44
C SER A 498 5.34 9.41 7.24
N SER A 499 4.48 8.42 7.44
CA SER A 499 3.32 8.54 8.33
C SER A 499 3.04 7.24 9.06
N SER A 500 2.35 7.38 10.18
CA SER A 500 1.70 6.30 10.91
C SER A 500 0.39 6.78 11.50
N GLN A 501 -0.47 5.86 11.90
CA GLN A 501 -1.74 6.18 12.55
C GLN A 501 -2.09 5.11 13.57
N LEU A 502 -2.85 5.50 14.59
CA LEU A 502 -3.24 4.62 15.67
C LEU A 502 -4.59 5.05 16.26
N ARG A 503 -5.51 4.10 16.40
CA ARG A 503 -6.67 4.22 17.26
C ARG A 503 -6.26 3.90 18.69
N LEU A 504 -6.52 4.78 19.63
CA LEU A 504 -5.95 4.69 20.98
C LEU A 504 -6.37 3.42 21.73
N ARG A 505 -7.58 2.94 21.51
CA ARG A 505 -8.04 1.66 22.08
C ARG A 505 -7.28 0.44 21.56
N HIS A 506 -6.59 0.54 20.42
CA HIS A 506 -5.81 -0.55 19.81
C HIS A 506 -4.30 -0.43 20.05
N ARG A 507 -3.86 0.44 20.98
CA ARG A 507 -2.46 0.75 21.29
C ARG A 507 -1.58 -0.47 21.54
N ASP A 508 -2.14 -1.52 22.17
CA ASP A 508 -1.43 -2.75 22.53
C ASP A 508 -1.82 -3.95 21.65
N GLY A 509 -2.44 -3.69 20.49
CA GLY A 509 -2.94 -4.71 19.58
C GLY A 509 -4.25 -5.37 20.03
N GLY A 510 -4.79 -4.96 21.18
CA GLY A 510 -6.08 -5.36 21.73
C GLY A 510 -7.21 -4.40 21.33
N ASP A 511 -8.27 -4.39 22.13
CA ASP A 511 -9.42 -3.50 22.02
C ASP A 511 -9.83 -3.01 23.43
N GLU A 512 -9.04 -2.07 23.98
CA GLU A 512 -9.22 -1.56 25.33
C GLU A 512 -9.33 -0.05 25.33
N THR A 513 -10.39 0.51 25.94
CA THR A 513 -10.57 1.95 26.10
C THR A 513 -9.40 2.60 26.85
N MET A 514 -9.19 3.88 26.60
CA MET A 514 -8.16 4.65 27.29
C MET A 514 -8.48 4.78 28.78
N PRO A 515 -7.49 4.63 29.68
CA PRO A 515 -7.64 5.04 31.07
C PRO A 515 -7.74 6.57 31.14
N THR A 516 -8.84 7.07 31.71
CA THR A 516 -9.17 8.50 31.70
C THR A 516 -8.13 9.33 32.46
N GLY A 517 -7.42 10.20 31.75
CA GLY A 517 -6.48 11.16 32.32
C GLY A 517 -5.15 10.59 32.84
N GLU A 518 -4.94 9.28 32.74
CA GLU A 518 -3.66 8.65 33.12
C GLU A 518 -2.66 8.69 31.96
N PRO A 519 -1.35 8.83 32.23
CA PRO A 519 -0.32 8.74 31.22
C PRO A 519 -0.26 7.35 30.57
N VAL A 520 -0.31 7.30 29.26
CA VAL A 520 -0.20 6.08 28.45
C VAL A 520 0.86 6.26 27.39
N LEU A 521 1.71 5.24 27.22
CA LEU A 521 2.66 5.18 26.12
C LEU A 521 2.01 4.61 24.86
N LEU A 522 2.04 5.37 23.80
CA LEU A 522 1.62 4.94 22.47
C LEU A 522 2.86 4.64 21.62
N SER A 523 3.03 3.40 21.21
CA SER A 523 4.04 3.03 20.20
C SER A 523 3.36 2.96 18.84
N PHE A 524 3.64 3.94 17.97
CA PHE A 524 3.01 3.98 16.65
C PHE A 524 3.56 2.89 15.75
N PRO A 525 2.70 1.99 15.23
CA PRO A 525 3.11 0.89 14.40
C PRO A 525 3.26 1.32 12.94
N ARG A 526 4.08 0.57 12.18
CA ARG A 526 4.03 0.56 10.71
C ARG A 526 4.21 1.94 10.07
N PHE A 527 5.23 2.67 10.49
CA PHE A 527 5.68 3.83 9.73
C PHE A 527 6.05 3.40 8.31
N ARG A 528 5.83 4.29 7.35
CA ARG A 528 6.27 4.07 5.97
C ARG A 528 7.78 4.14 5.89
N PHE A 529 8.37 3.25 5.10
CA PHE A 529 9.81 3.26 4.83
C PHE A 529 10.23 4.56 4.13
N VAL A 530 11.34 5.11 4.57
CA VAL A 530 11.97 6.31 4.02
C VAL A 530 13.30 5.94 3.39
N ALA A 531 13.65 6.53 2.27
CA ALA A 531 15.01 6.54 1.73
C ALA A 531 15.26 7.94 1.14
N ARG A 532 15.80 8.82 1.99
CA ARG A 532 16.00 10.21 1.60
C ARG A 532 17.23 10.83 2.24
N ARG A 533 17.98 11.55 1.45
CA ARG A 533 19.01 12.47 1.92
C ARG A 533 18.37 13.84 2.16
N ILE A 534 18.19 14.17 3.45
CA ILE A 534 17.70 15.47 3.91
C ILE A 534 18.74 16.54 3.56
N ALA A 535 18.30 17.64 2.98
CA ALA A 535 19.23 18.69 2.54
C ALA A 535 19.81 19.50 3.71
N ARG A 536 20.97 20.12 3.48
CA ARG A 536 21.50 21.16 4.38
C ARG A 536 20.50 22.32 4.48
N ASN A 537 20.40 22.94 5.64
CA ASN A 537 19.46 24.02 5.99
C ASN A 537 17.98 23.59 6.02
N SER A 538 17.66 22.34 5.65
CA SER A 538 16.32 21.77 5.85
C SER A 538 16.08 21.49 7.33
N ARG A 539 14.79 21.36 7.71
CA ARG A 539 14.33 20.92 9.03
C ARG A 539 13.48 19.67 8.88
N LEU A 540 13.48 18.85 9.91
CA LEU A 540 12.42 17.85 10.06
C LEU A 540 11.26 18.46 10.80
N ARG A 541 10.05 18.15 10.37
CA ARG A 541 8.79 18.51 11.03
C ARG A 541 8.01 17.26 11.34
N LEU A 542 7.69 17.09 12.62
CA LEU A 542 6.76 16.08 13.11
C LEU A 542 5.42 16.74 13.40
N VAL A 543 4.34 16.19 12.86
CA VAL A 543 2.97 16.60 13.14
C VAL A 543 2.25 15.43 13.80
N VAL A 544 1.63 15.65 14.95
CA VAL A 544 0.73 14.71 15.62
C VAL A 544 -0.65 15.35 15.63
N ARG A 545 -1.65 14.69 15.07
CA ARG A 545 -2.99 15.28 14.93
C ARG A 545 -4.10 14.25 15.08
N ALA A 546 -5.30 14.73 15.45
CA ALA A 546 -6.53 13.96 15.31
C ALA A 546 -6.86 13.71 13.83
N THR A 547 -7.64 12.66 13.53
CA THR A 547 -7.77 12.07 12.18
C THR A 547 -9.03 12.50 11.42
N ALA A 548 -9.59 13.67 11.63
CA ALA A 548 -10.74 14.12 10.85
C ALA A 548 -10.36 14.35 9.38
N CYS A 549 -10.39 13.30 8.56
CA CYS A 549 -10.05 13.37 7.13
C CYS A 549 -10.88 12.40 6.27
N SER A 550 -10.85 12.59 4.95
CA SER A 550 -11.63 11.81 4.00
C SER A 550 -11.16 10.35 3.84
N PHE A 551 -9.95 10.04 4.30
CA PHE A 551 -9.33 8.71 4.13
C PHE A 551 -9.58 7.79 5.30
N MET A 552 -10.06 8.32 6.41
CA MET A 552 -10.16 7.62 7.67
C MET A 552 -11.61 7.58 8.12
N GLN A 553 -11.99 6.44 8.66
CA GLN A 553 -13.25 6.29 9.34
C GLN A 553 -13.33 7.29 10.49
N LYS A 554 -14.44 8.01 10.62
CA LYS A 554 -14.67 8.96 11.70
C LYS A 554 -14.84 8.22 13.02
N ASN A 555 -14.11 8.65 14.05
CA ASN A 555 -14.25 8.20 15.44
C ASN A 555 -14.99 9.26 16.24
N LEU A 556 -16.06 8.88 16.94
CA LEU A 556 -16.82 9.75 17.84
C LEU A 556 -16.17 9.87 19.23
N ASN A 557 -14.99 9.30 19.44
CA ASN A 557 -14.24 9.29 20.70
C ASN A 557 -15.02 8.62 21.87
N SER A 558 -16.01 7.79 21.57
CA SER A 558 -16.83 7.08 22.54
C SER A 558 -16.23 5.72 22.92
N ALA A 559 -16.81 5.05 23.94
CA ALA A 559 -16.41 3.71 24.32
C ALA A 559 -16.90 2.62 23.35
N THR A 560 -17.90 2.92 22.52
CA THR A 560 -18.44 2.02 21.51
C THR A 560 -17.41 1.81 20.38
N PRO A 561 -17.21 0.58 19.87
CA PRO A 561 -16.36 0.35 18.70
C PRO A 561 -16.78 1.21 17.52
N VAL A 562 -15.80 1.82 16.84
CA VAL A 562 -16.08 2.88 15.85
C VAL A 562 -17.08 2.49 14.76
N PRO A 563 -17.07 1.27 14.19
CA PRO A 563 -18.09 0.90 13.21
C PRO A 563 -19.52 0.86 13.76
N GLU A 564 -19.69 0.70 15.06
CA GLU A 564 -20.97 0.55 15.75
C GLU A 564 -21.46 1.83 16.43
N GLN A 565 -20.64 2.91 16.41
CA GLN A 565 -20.98 4.19 17.04
C GLN A 565 -22.24 4.81 16.44
N GLN A 566 -23.04 5.47 17.28
CA GLN A 566 -24.30 6.10 16.90
C GLN A 566 -24.31 7.59 17.16
N PRO A 567 -25.13 8.37 16.45
CA PRO A 567 -25.36 9.79 16.74
C PRO A 567 -25.73 10.02 18.21
N GLY A 568 -25.12 11.03 18.85
CA GLY A 568 -25.27 11.34 20.27
C GLY A 568 -24.20 10.73 21.18
N GLU A 569 -23.30 9.90 20.62
CA GLU A 569 -22.15 9.37 21.36
C GLU A 569 -20.89 10.24 21.26
N GLU A 570 -20.92 11.25 20.40
CA GLU A 570 -19.74 12.12 20.16
C GLU A 570 -19.26 12.81 21.43
N ARG A 571 -17.93 12.79 21.60
CA ARG A 571 -17.23 13.42 22.72
C ARG A 571 -16.03 14.21 22.21
N ILE A 572 -15.82 15.37 22.78
CA ILE A 572 -14.55 16.08 22.61
C ILE A 572 -13.53 15.38 23.50
N ALA A 573 -12.42 14.93 22.91
CA ALA A 573 -11.30 14.36 23.65
C ALA A 573 -10.22 15.44 23.83
N ASN A 574 -9.88 15.75 25.10
CA ASN A 574 -8.74 16.57 25.44
C ASN A 574 -7.50 15.68 25.56
N ILE A 575 -6.52 15.92 24.71
CA ILE A 575 -5.30 15.12 24.62
C ILE A 575 -4.12 15.99 25.05
N GLN A 576 -3.28 15.44 25.93
CA GLN A 576 -1.99 16.05 26.28
C GLN A 576 -0.87 15.16 25.76
N VAL A 577 0.13 15.77 25.15
CA VAL A 577 1.39 15.11 24.79
C VAL A 577 2.40 15.42 25.88
N LEU A 578 2.88 14.38 26.55
CA LEU A 578 3.85 14.50 27.65
C LEU A 578 5.26 14.34 27.10
N HIS A 579 6.17 15.14 27.63
CA HIS A 579 7.59 15.11 27.30
C HIS A 579 8.46 15.62 28.46
N ASP A 580 8.04 15.30 29.68
CA ASP A 580 8.85 15.44 30.89
C ASP A 580 9.82 14.24 31.03
N LEU A 581 10.66 14.24 32.07
CA LEU A 581 11.66 13.20 32.29
C LEU A 581 11.07 11.84 32.68
N GLU A 582 9.85 11.77 33.21
CA GLU A 582 9.15 10.53 33.54
C GLU A 582 8.45 9.95 32.32
N HIS A 583 8.03 10.82 31.38
CA HIS A 583 7.26 10.47 30.18
C HIS A 583 7.92 11.03 28.91
N PRO A 584 9.16 10.60 28.58
CA PRO A 584 9.89 11.14 27.44
C PRO A 584 9.30 10.63 26.12
N SER A 585 8.58 11.50 25.41
CA SER A 585 8.14 11.20 24.04
C SER A 585 9.31 11.32 23.06
N VAL A 586 9.49 10.31 22.19
CA VAL A 586 10.68 10.20 21.34
C VAL A 586 10.37 9.72 19.93
N LEU A 587 10.81 10.51 18.95
CA LEU A 587 10.88 10.10 17.53
C LEU A 587 12.22 9.41 17.29
N ARG A 588 12.19 8.17 16.75
CA ARG A 588 13.38 7.43 16.37
C ARG A 588 13.54 7.50 14.86
N LEU A 589 14.62 8.10 14.40
CA LEU A 589 14.96 8.16 12.98
C LEU A 589 15.95 7.06 12.60
N PRO A 590 15.64 6.26 11.57
CA PRO A 590 16.63 5.34 11.02
C PRO A 590 17.69 6.15 10.29
N THR A 591 18.95 6.03 10.68
CA THR A 591 20.07 6.73 10.05
C THR A 591 21.06 5.73 9.45
N SER A 592 21.61 6.10 8.28
CA SER A 592 22.70 5.34 7.67
C SER A 592 23.94 5.34 8.58
N PRO A 593 24.77 4.28 8.54
CA PRO A 593 26.00 4.20 9.33
C PRO A 593 27.00 5.34 9.08
N GLU A 594 26.94 5.98 7.92
CA GLU A 594 27.88 7.02 7.49
C GLU A 594 27.68 8.38 8.19
N ILE A 595 26.60 8.57 8.94
CA ILE A 595 26.25 9.85 9.61
C ILE A 595 26.42 9.78 11.13
N ALA A 596 27.17 8.85 11.62
CA ALA A 596 27.41 8.65 13.05
C ALA A 596 28.72 9.27 13.55
N GLN A 597 29.19 10.37 12.94
CA GLN A 597 30.32 11.18 13.46
C GLN A 597 29.87 12.55 13.93
#